data_fb70152adf29face5768490a586f1406
#
_entry.id   fb70152adf29face5768490a586f1406
#
_cell.length_a   1.000
_cell.length_b   1.000
_cell.length_c   1.000
_cell.angle_alpha   90.00
_cell.angle_beta   90.00
_cell.angle_gamma   90.00
#
_symmetry.space_group_name_H-M   'P 1'
#
loop_
_entity.id
_entity.type
_entity.pdbx_description
1 polymer ?
#
loop_
_entity_poly.entity_id
_entity_poly.type
_entity_poly.pdbx_seq_one_letter_code
_entity_poly.pdbx_strand_id
1 'polypeptide(L)'
;MKELLLAAVMLSLGCAGLHSRAPAPSTIPISVRSYNHYNVDVYLLCGESGAEWLGSIRAKDSRAFEIPASRARCALGLNFFLVSRKQKRGYWVGPLYPRAGYSIDLIIERYAGLSTAAVYED
;
A
#
# COMPACT_ATOMS: atom_id res chain seq x y z
N MET A 1 -37.45 -37.20 0.63
CA MET A 1 -37.46 -36.01 1.45
C MET A 1 -36.31 -35.89 2.36
N LYS A 2 -36.03 -36.94 3.07
CA LYS A 2 -34.87 -36.89 3.93
C LYS A 2 -33.60 -36.74 3.16
N GLU A 3 -33.56 -37.33 2.03
CA GLU A 3 -32.39 -37.23 1.17
C GLU A 3 -32.09 -35.81 0.77
N LEU A 4 -33.14 -35.04 0.63
CA LEU A 4 -32.94 -33.65 0.26
C LEU A 4 -32.20 -32.89 1.32
N LEU A 5 -32.48 -33.19 2.57
CA LEU A 5 -31.80 -32.56 3.66
C LEU A 5 -30.33 -32.86 3.63
N LEU A 6 -29.98 -34.09 3.36
CA LEU A 6 -28.58 -34.47 3.28
C LEU A 6 -27.88 -33.72 2.18
N ALA A 7 -28.53 -33.60 1.06
CA ALA A 7 -27.95 -32.88 -0.04
C ALA A 7 -27.66 -31.45 0.34
N ALA A 8 -28.55 -30.82 1.05
CA ALA A 8 -28.35 -29.45 1.46
C ALA A 8 -27.13 -29.32 2.37
N VAL A 9 -26.98 -30.25 3.28
CA VAL A 9 -25.82 -30.22 4.17
C VAL A 9 -24.54 -30.34 3.40
N MET A 10 -24.52 -31.22 2.45
CA MET A 10 -23.32 -31.41 1.65
C MET A 10 -22.95 -30.17 0.88
N LEU A 11 -23.93 -29.49 0.38
CA LEU A 11 -23.65 -28.23 -0.32
C LEU A 11 -22.99 -27.23 0.60
N SER A 12 -23.46 -27.16 1.83
CA SER A 12 -22.85 -26.25 2.78
C SER A 12 -21.39 -26.58 3.00
N LEU A 13 -21.09 -27.84 3.16
CA LEU A 13 -19.73 -28.26 3.36
C LEU A 13 -18.87 -27.94 2.15
N GLY A 14 -19.40 -28.17 0.99
CA GLY A 14 -18.68 -27.87 -0.22
C GLY A 14 -18.32 -26.40 -0.32
N CYS A 15 -19.26 -25.54 -0.01
CA CYS A 15 -18.99 -24.11 -0.03
C CYS A 15 -17.95 -23.75 1.01
N ALA A 16 -18.05 -24.30 2.18
CA ALA A 16 -17.05 -24.02 3.20
C ALA A 16 -15.67 -24.45 2.77
N GLY A 17 -15.57 -25.59 2.12
CA GLY A 17 -14.29 -26.06 1.63
C GLY A 17 -13.69 -25.11 0.60
N LEU A 18 -14.50 -24.60 -0.28
CA LEU A 18 -14.04 -23.66 -1.27
C LEU A 18 -13.60 -22.35 -0.63
N HIS A 19 -14.31 -21.93 0.37
CA HIS A 19 -14.03 -20.67 1.03
C HIS A 19 -12.84 -20.76 1.96
N SER A 20 -12.40 -21.94 2.30
CA SER A 20 -11.25 -22.09 3.18
C SER A 20 -9.96 -21.66 2.49
N ARG A 21 -9.97 -21.61 1.18
CA ARG A 21 -8.79 -21.13 0.46
C ARG A 21 -8.68 -19.63 0.65
N ALA A 22 -7.61 -19.21 1.27
CA ALA A 22 -7.37 -17.79 1.48
C ALA A 22 -7.15 -17.11 0.13
N PRO A 23 -7.84 -16.03 -0.16
CA PRO A 23 -7.55 -15.27 -1.38
C PRO A 23 -6.16 -14.64 -1.27
N ALA A 24 -5.57 -14.33 -2.41
CA ALA A 24 -4.33 -13.59 -2.44
C ALA A 24 -4.54 -12.24 -1.76
N PRO A 25 -3.52 -11.69 -1.09
CA PRO A 25 -3.64 -10.36 -0.50
C PRO A 25 -4.07 -9.36 -1.55
N SER A 26 -5.08 -8.57 -1.24
CA SER A 26 -5.62 -7.58 -2.15
C SER A 26 -5.06 -6.19 -1.90
N THR A 27 -4.33 -6.00 -0.82
CA THR A 27 -3.76 -4.72 -0.45
C THR A 27 -2.27 -4.85 -0.18
N ILE A 28 -1.58 -3.73 -0.30
CA ILE A 28 -0.16 -3.62 0.03
C ILE A 28 -0.05 -2.63 1.17
N PRO A 29 0.44 -3.06 2.33
CA PRO A 29 0.63 -2.14 3.45
C PRO A 29 1.83 -1.24 3.21
N ILE A 30 1.68 0.01 3.58
CA ILE A 30 2.73 1.02 3.48
C ILE A 30 2.96 1.57 4.87
N SER A 31 4.16 1.42 5.36
CA SER A 31 4.57 1.95 6.65
C SER A 31 5.42 3.19 6.39
N VAL A 32 5.03 4.32 6.96
CA VAL A 32 5.73 5.58 6.76
C VAL A 32 6.28 6.06 8.10
N ARG A 33 7.56 6.34 8.13
CA ARG A 33 8.19 6.96 9.29
C ARG A 33 8.84 8.25 8.86
N SER A 34 8.54 9.34 9.55
CA SER A 34 9.07 10.63 9.20
C SER A 34 10.03 11.14 10.27
N TYR A 35 11.20 11.54 9.83
CA TYR A 35 12.18 12.28 10.65
C TYR A 35 12.18 13.76 10.29
N ASN A 36 11.27 14.17 9.43
CA ASN A 36 11.19 15.57 9.02
C ASN A 36 10.62 16.42 10.15
N HIS A 37 11.04 17.67 10.23
CA HIS A 37 10.58 18.60 11.24
C HIS A 37 9.22 19.21 10.91
N TYR A 38 8.73 18.99 9.70
CA TYR A 38 7.48 19.57 9.22
C TYR A 38 6.55 18.46 8.73
N ASN A 39 5.27 18.77 8.68
CA ASN A 39 4.33 17.84 8.10
C ASN A 39 4.63 17.67 6.62
N VAL A 40 4.52 16.45 6.13
CA VAL A 40 4.82 16.10 4.75
C VAL A 40 3.59 15.45 4.14
N ASP A 41 3.15 15.98 3.01
CA ASP A 41 2.10 15.35 2.23
C ASP A 41 2.72 14.31 1.32
N VAL A 42 2.11 13.13 1.30
CA VAL A 42 2.59 12.00 0.52
C VAL A 42 1.60 11.70 -0.59
N TYR A 43 2.10 11.68 -1.81
CA TYR A 43 1.33 11.34 -2.99
C TYR A 43 1.87 10.06 -3.61
N LEU A 44 1.00 9.33 -4.28
CA LEU A 44 1.37 8.17 -5.08
C LEU A 44 1.24 8.52 -6.55
N LEU A 45 2.19 8.04 -7.33
CA LEU A 45 2.14 8.18 -8.77
C LEU A 45 2.43 6.84 -9.41
N CYS A 46 1.51 6.39 -10.26
CA CYS A 46 1.64 5.14 -10.99
C CYS A 46 1.58 5.46 -12.49
N GLY A 47 2.75 5.61 -13.09
CA GLY A 47 2.83 5.92 -14.51
C GLY A 47 2.26 7.29 -14.83
N GLU A 48 1.41 7.34 -15.86
CA GLU A 48 0.89 8.60 -16.37
C GLU A 48 -0.43 9.04 -15.75
N SER A 49 -0.94 8.30 -14.79
CA SER A 49 -2.28 8.53 -14.28
C SER A 49 -2.39 9.69 -13.30
N GLY A 50 -1.33 10.44 -13.09
CA GLY A 50 -1.36 11.58 -12.19
C GLY A 50 -1.12 11.18 -10.75
N ALA A 51 -0.81 12.17 -9.92
CA ALA A 51 -0.52 11.95 -8.52
C ALA A 51 -1.80 11.86 -7.72
N GLU A 52 -1.83 10.91 -6.80
CA GLU A 52 -2.96 10.72 -5.90
C GLU A 52 -2.49 10.94 -4.47
N TRP A 53 -3.19 11.81 -3.77
CA TRP A 53 -2.86 12.10 -2.38
C TRP A 53 -3.12 10.86 -1.51
N LEU A 54 -2.10 10.40 -0.81
CA LEU A 54 -2.20 9.27 0.11
C LEU A 54 -2.55 9.75 1.51
N GLY A 55 -1.89 10.79 1.96
CA GLY A 55 -2.13 11.33 3.28
C GLY A 55 -1.02 12.28 3.69
N SER A 56 -1.17 12.81 4.89
CA SER A 56 -0.19 13.70 5.49
C SER A 56 0.46 13.02 6.69
N ILE A 57 1.76 13.11 6.79
CA ILE A 57 2.52 12.58 7.92
C ILE A 57 2.93 13.75 8.78
N ARG A 58 2.56 13.68 10.05
CA ARG A 58 2.95 14.73 10.99
C ARG A 58 4.45 14.67 11.26
N ALA A 59 5.01 15.81 11.60
CA ALA A 59 6.44 15.92 11.89
C ALA A 59 6.86 14.86 12.91
N LYS A 60 7.93 14.14 12.59
CA LYS A 60 8.52 13.11 13.46
C LYS A 60 7.56 12.03 13.91
N ASP A 61 6.60 11.70 13.09
CA ASP A 61 5.58 10.71 13.41
C ASP A 61 5.64 9.55 12.42
N SER A 62 4.85 8.53 12.70
CA SER A 62 4.71 7.36 11.85
C SER A 62 3.25 7.17 11.50
N ARG A 63 3.00 6.60 10.33
CA ARG A 63 1.66 6.33 9.89
C ARG A 63 1.65 5.12 8.96
N ALA A 64 0.57 4.37 9.00
CA ALA A 64 0.37 3.22 8.14
C ALA A 64 -0.75 3.49 7.15
N PHE A 65 -0.55 3.04 5.93
CA PHE A 65 -1.55 3.11 4.86
C PHE A 65 -1.67 1.75 4.20
N GLU A 66 -2.73 1.58 3.45
CA GLU A 66 -2.88 0.42 2.58
C GLU A 66 -3.34 0.91 1.21
N ILE A 67 -2.81 0.30 0.17
CA ILE A 67 -3.27 0.56 -1.18
C ILE A 67 -3.72 -0.75 -1.82
N PRO A 68 -4.72 -0.71 -2.70
CA PRO A 68 -5.08 -1.90 -3.45
C PRO A 68 -3.88 -2.40 -4.27
N ALA A 69 -3.68 -3.71 -4.27
CA ALA A 69 -2.57 -4.30 -5.02
C ALA A 69 -2.66 -3.96 -6.52
N SER A 70 -3.87 -3.83 -7.03
CA SER A 70 -4.07 -3.45 -8.42
C SER A 70 -3.52 -2.06 -8.74
N ARG A 71 -3.49 -1.18 -7.76
CA ARG A 71 -2.96 0.18 -7.94
C ARG A 71 -1.45 0.23 -7.95
N ALA A 72 -0.82 -0.82 -7.47
CA ALA A 72 0.63 -0.90 -7.43
C ALA A 72 1.22 -1.53 -8.68
N ARG A 73 0.39 -1.98 -9.60
CA ARG A 73 0.85 -2.54 -10.87
C ARG A 73 1.14 -1.42 -11.85
N CYS A 74 2.34 -0.94 -11.78
CA CYS A 74 2.76 0.21 -12.57
C CYS A 74 3.89 -0.21 -13.48
N ALA A 75 3.68 -0.13 -14.78
CA ALA A 75 4.70 -0.56 -15.75
C ALA A 75 6.01 0.18 -15.54
N LEU A 76 5.93 1.46 -15.18
CA LEU A 76 7.10 2.30 -14.94
C LEU A 76 7.44 2.42 -13.46
N GLY A 77 6.79 1.62 -12.63
CA GLY A 77 7.03 1.63 -11.21
C GLY A 77 6.10 2.57 -10.45
N LEU A 78 5.99 2.31 -9.16
CA LEU A 78 5.24 3.12 -8.22
C LEU A 78 6.18 4.11 -7.59
N ASN A 79 5.82 5.37 -7.61
CA ASN A 79 6.64 6.43 -7.03
C ASN A 79 5.86 7.14 -5.93
N PHE A 80 6.57 7.58 -4.93
CA PHE A 80 6.04 8.53 -3.95
C PHE A 80 6.49 9.93 -4.33
N PHE A 81 5.63 10.89 -4.10
CA PHE A 81 5.98 12.29 -4.21
C PHE A 81 5.74 12.94 -2.87
N LEU A 82 6.78 13.51 -2.29
CA LEU A 82 6.78 14.06 -0.94
C LEU A 82 6.84 15.58 -1.02
N VAL A 83 5.89 16.24 -0.37
CA VAL A 83 5.86 17.69 -0.34
C VAL A 83 5.87 18.14 1.11
N SER A 84 6.98 18.75 1.53
CA SER A 84 7.06 19.36 2.84
C SER A 84 6.23 20.63 2.86
N ARG A 85 5.37 20.76 3.85
CA ARG A 85 4.49 21.93 3.94
C ARG A 85 5.23 23.23 4.10
N LYS A 86 6.38 23.20 4.73
CA LYS A 86 7.16 24.41 4.90
C LYS A 86 7.86 24.83 3.61
N GLN A 87 8.51 23.86 2.97
CA GLN A 87 9.33 24.16 1.80
C GLN A 87 8.53 24.23 0.52
N LYS A 88 7.36 23.61 0.51
CA LYS A 88 6.49 23.54 -0.67
C LYS A 88 7.22 22.99 -1.89
N ARG A 89 8.24 22.20 -1.65
CA ARG A 89 9.06 21.58 -2.67
C ARG A 89 8.79 20.09 -2.66
N GLY A 90 8.70 19.51 -3.83
CA GLY A 90 8.41 18.09 -3.96
C GLY A 90 9.63 17.28 -4.29
N TYR A 91 9.68 16.06 -3.77
CA TYR A 91 10.76 15.12 -4.01
C TYR A 91 10.18 13.77 -4.37
N TRP A 92 10.77 13.13 -5.36
CA TRP A 92 10.37 11.82 -5.81
C TRP A 92 11.14 10.74 -5.08
N VAL A 93 10.46 9.66 -4.73
CA VAL A 93 11.06 8.46 -4.14
C VAL A 93 10.55 7.27 -4.92
N GLY A 94 11.44 6.51 -5.48
CA GLY A 94 11.13 5.36 -6.31
C GLY A 94 12.01 5.32 -7.54
N PRO A 95 11.67 4.48 -8.53
CA PRO A 95 10.47 3.66 -8.62
C PRO A 95 10.54 2.38 -7.82
N LEU A 96 9.39 1.89 -7.40
CA LEU A 96 9.24 0.62 -6.70
C LEU A 96 8.35 -0.30 -7.52
N TYR A 97 8.54 -1.60 -7.36
CA TYR A 97 7.75 -2.61 -8.08
C TYR A 97 7.16 -3.62 -7.10
N PRO A 98 6.28 -3.18 -6.21
CA PRO A 98 5.69 -4.08 -5.22
C PRO A 98 4.70 -5.03 -5.86
N ARG A 99 4.52 -6.18 -5.23
CA ARG A 99 3.56 -7.20 -5.65
C ARG A 99 2.62 -7.50 -4.49
N ALA A 100 1.52 -8.17 -4.80
CA ALA A 100 0.65 -8.67 -3.75
C ALA A 100 1.45 -9.54 -2.78
N GLY A 101 1.24 -9.35 -1.48
CA GLY A 101 2.02 -10.06 -0.46
C GLY A 101 3.29 -9.35 -0.04
N TYR A 102 3.58 -8.21 -0.64
CA TYR A 102 4.73 -7.39 -0.26
C TYR A 102 4.26 -6.19 0.56
N SER A 103 5.17 -5.62 1.30
CA SER A 103 4.93 -4.37 2.03
C SER A 103 5.99 -3.34 1.63
N ILE A 104 5.68 -2.09 1.88
CA ILE A 104 6.56 -0.97 1.56
C ILE A 104 6.87 -0.21 2.83
N ASP A 105 8.15 0.11 3.03
CA ASP A 105 8.58 1.02 4.07
C ASP A 105 9.07 2.30 3.42
N LEU A 106 8.50 3.42 3.81
CA LEU A 106 8.91 4.74 3.35
C LEU A 106 9.51 5.48 4.53
N ILE A 107 10.74 5.92 4.37
CA ILE A 107 11.44 6.73 5.37
C ILE A 107 11.57 8.14 4.82
N ILE A 108 10.90 9.08 5.48
CA ILE A 108 11.01 10.49 5.13
C ILE A 108 12.10 11.09 6.01
N GLU A 109 13.16 11.52 5.37
CA GLU A 109 14.31 12.02 6.07
C GLU A 109 14.14 13.48 6.50
N ARG A 110 15.05 13.92 7.34
CA ARG A 110 15.09 15.31 7.76
C ARG A 110 15.16 16.24 6.54
N TYR A 111 15.96 15.86 5.55
CA TYR A 111 15.92 16.46 4.22
C TYR A 111 15.08 15.55 3.35
N ALA A 112 13.92 16.00 2.95
CA ALA A 112 12.98 15.17 2.22
C ALA A 112 13.58 14.60 0.93
N GLY A 113 14.52 15.31 0.32
CA GLY A 113 15.19 14.82 -0.89
C GLY A 113 16.08 13.60 -0.68
N LEU A 114 16.38 13.24 0.56
CA LEU A 114 17.16 12.05 0.89
C LEU A 114 16.29 10.89 1.34
N SER A 115 15.00 11.03 1.24
CA SER A 115 14.06 9.99 1.67
C SER A 115 14.20 8.74 0.80
N THR A 116 13.92 7.60 1.40
CA THR A 116 14.07 6.31 0.74
C THR A 116 12.85 5.44 0.97
N ALA A 117 12.68 4.48 0.08
CA ALA A 117 11.62 3.50 0.22
C ALA A 117 12.18 2.13 -0.14
N ALA A 118 11.64 1.09 0.51
CA ALA A 118 12.05 -0.27 0.27
C ALA A 118 10.84 -1.18 0.22
N VAL A 119 10.94 -2.23 -0.58
CA VAL A 119 9.89 -3.23 -0.73
C VAL A 119 10.35 -4.48 -0.03
N TYR A 120 9.49 -5.03 0.81
CA TYR A 120 9.79 -6.25 1.54
C TYR A 120 8.76 -7.32 1.22
N GLU A 121 9.23 -8.53 1.13
CA GLU A 121 8.36 -9.69 1.03
C GLU A 121 7.92 -10.08 2.44
N ASP A 122 6.61 -10.19 2.64
CA ASP A 122 6.07 -10.58 3.94
C ASP A 122 6.18 -12.07 4.22
#